data_69f4c116bbb0c31eac953cafe08a46fa
#
_entry.id   69f4c116bbb0c31eac953cafe08a46fa
#
_cell.length_a   1.000
_cell.length_b   1.000
_cell.length_c   1.000
_cell.angle_alpha   90.00
_cell.angle_beta   90.00
_cell.angle_gamma   90.00
#
_symmetry.space_group_name_H-M   'P 1'
#
loop_
_entity.id
_entity.type
_entity.pdbx_description
1 polymer ?
#
loop_
_entity_poly.entity_id
_entity_poly.type
_entity_poly.pdbx_seq_one_letter_code
_entity_poly.pdbx_strand_id
1 'polypeptide(L)'
;MYIQKIIRDNIKTALNEIFQFNTDNIELQQTKKEFEGDVTLVVFPLVKELKSSPKEISEKIGDYLVANSSVVSYNIVSGFLNLLIADEHYLSFFNSVKEDSEYGFFDTISNEAVMIEYSSPNTNKPLHLGHIRNNLLGYSMSEIYKAAGKKVYKTQIINDRGIHICKSMIAWIDYGNGETPASTNLKGDKFVGDYYIKFDQVYKKEVEELIKSGVTEEEAKQNAPILLRAKEMLIQWESGDKDVVELWKKMNGWVYEGFEETYKNLGVDFDSYYYESDTYLLGKEFIFSGLKSGVFYKKDDGSVWCNLTEDGLDEKIVLRADGTAVYMTQDIGTAVQRVKDCPDINTMVYTVGNEQDYHFKVLFLILKKLGFSWSENLFHLSYGMVDLPSGKMKSREGTVVDADDLMQEMTSTAKEISKSLGKLEGLSEDEKNNVYSTVGLGALKYYILKVDPKKRILFDPKESVDFQGNTASFIQYSYARIQSILNLSLIHI
;
A
#
# COMPACT_ATOMS: atom_id res chain seq x y z
N MET A 1 8.26 24.33 4.99
CA MET A 1 9.59 23.67 5.11
C MET A 1 10.73 24.58 4.65
N TYR A 2 10.66 25.22 3.50
CA TYR A 2 11.70 26.13 2.98
C TYR A 2 11.98 27.32 3.91
N ILE A 3 10.96 28.07 4.32
CA ILE A 3 11.08 29.21 5.25
C ILE A 3 11.69 28.81 6.58
N GLN A 4 11.24 27.72 7.17
CA GLN A 4 11.80 27.24 8.44
C GLN A 4 13.29 26.88 8.34
N LYS A 5 13.75 26.39 7.18
CA LYS A 5 15.17 26.11 6.95
C LYS A 5 15.96 27.40 6.94
N ILE A 6 15.54 28.40 6.17
CA ILE A 6 16.21 29.71 6.10
C ILE A 6 16.26 30.39 7.49
N ILE A 7 15.12 30.41 8.21
CA ILE A 7 15.07 30.98 9.56
C ILE A 7 16.00 30.21 10.51
N ARG A 8 16.05 28.90 10.43
CA ARG A 8 16.98 28.07 11.21
C ARG A 8 18.43 28.43 10.94
N ASP A 9 18.80 28.58 9.67
CA ASP A 9 20.16 28.93 9.29
C ASP A 9 20.52 30.36 9.77
N ASN A 10 19.62 31.32 9.66
CA ASN A 10 19.78 32.65 10.19
C ASN A 10 19.90 32.66 11.74
N ILE A 11 19.15 31.85 12.44
CA ILE A 11 19.29 31.70 13.90
C ILE A 11 20.62 31.08 14.28
N LYS A 12 21.11 30.08 13.53
CA LYS A 12 22.45 29.52 13.74
C LYS A 12 23.54 30.61 13.61
N THR A 13 23.44 31.43 12.56
CA THR A 13 24.36 32.53 12.36
C THR A 13 24.29 33.53 13.53
N ALA A 14 23.08 33.92 13.97
CA ALA A 14 22.88 34.80 15.12
C ALA A 14 23.49 34.21 16.42
N LEU A 15 23.27 32.91 16.68
CA LEU A 15 23.82 32.24 17.85
C LEU A 15 25.36 32.23 17.82
N ASN A 16 25.96 31.99 16.65
CA ASN A 16 27.41 32.01 16.49
C ASN A 16 27.97 33.40 16.68
N GLU A 17 27.41 34.44 16.04
CA GLU A 17 27.92 35.79 16.09
C GLU A 17 27.73 36.47 17.45
N ILE A 18 26.58 36.28 18.08
CA ILE A 18 26.24 36.97 19.33
C ILE A 18 26.82 36.24 20.56
N PHE A 19 26.73 34.89 20.55
CA PHE A 19 27.04 34.08 21.72
C PHE A 19 28.24 33.14 21.54
N GLN A 20 28.88 33.13 20.33
CA GLN A 20 29.95 32.18 19.97
C GLN A 20 29.52 30.72 20.22
N PHE A 21 28.22 30.42 19.99
CA PHE A 21 27.62 29.15 20.25
C PHE A 21 27.06 28.50 18.99
N ASN A 22 27.46 27.24 18.75
CA ASN A 22 27.01 26.45 17.62
C ASN A 22 26.14 25.28 18.09
N THR A 23 24.95 25.14 17.53
CA THR A 23 24.05 24.03 17.82
C THR A 23 23.14 23.72 16.62
N ASP A 24 22.82 22.46 16.45
CA ASP A 24 21.77 21.99 15.53
C ASP A 24 20.41 21.87 16.21
N ASN A 25 20.38 21.94 17.55
CA ASN A 25 19.15 21.82 18.34
C ASN A 25 18.43 23.18 18.40
N ILE A 26 17.80 23.55 17.27
CA ILE A 26 16.95 24.74 17.13
C ILE A 26 15.53 24.29 16.91
N GLU A 27 14.69 24.47 17.89
CA GLU A 27 13.28 24.10 17.85
C GLU A 27 12.43 25.25 17.29
N LEU A 28 11.87 25.03 16.10
CA LEU A 28 10.94 25.95 15.44
C LEU A 28 9.57 25.33 15.34
N GLN A 29 8.54 26.12 15.60
CA GLN A 29 7.15 25.74 15.47
C GLN A 29 6.34 26.84 14.78
N GLN A 30 5.12 26.53 14.35
CA GLN A 30 4.20 27.54 13.84
C GLN A 30 3.74 28.42 15.00
N THR A 31 3.69 29.73 14.77
CA THR A 31 3.14 30.66 15.76
C THR A 31 1.67 30.37 16.01
N LYS A 32 1.26 30.37 17.27
CA LYS A 32 -0.14 30.19 17.65
C LYS A 32 -0.98 31.34 17.13
N LYS A 33 -2.23 31.05 16.75
CA LYS A 33 -3.16 32.02 16.14
C LYS A 33 -3.46 33.27 17.00
N GLU A 34 -3.32 33.15 18.31
CA GLU A 34 -3.52 34.26 19.27
C GLU A 34 -2.35 35.23 19.35
N PHE A 35 -1.21 34.91 18.72
CA PHE A 35 0.00 35.75 18.70
C PHE A 35 0.35 36.16 17.29
N GLU A 36 0.89 37.37 17.17
CA GLU A 36 1.42 37.87 15.91
C GLU A 36 2.73 37.17 15.57
N GLY A 37 2.90 36.73 14.32
CA GLY A 37 4.10 36.06 13.79
C GLY A 37 3.77 34.84 12.96
N ASP A 38 4.76 34.38 12.20
CA ASP A 38 4.68 33.21 11.32
C ASP A 38 5.39 32.01 11.91
N VAL A 39 6.58 32.24 12.49
CA VAL A 39 7.47 31.20 13.02
C VAL A 39 7.85 31.53 14.46
N THR A 40 7.78 30.54 15.33
CA THR A 40 8.18 30.67 16.74
C THR A 40 9.44 29.88 17.01
N LEU A 41 10.49 30.52 17.56
CA LEU A 41 11.63 29.85 18.16
C LEU A 41 11.34 29.54 19.63
N VAL A 42 11.50 28.29 20.01
CA VAL A 42 11.45 27.85 21.41
C VAL A 42 12.82 28.09 22.04
N VAL A 43 12.91 29.10 22.89
CA VAL A 43 14.21 29.55 23.44
C VAL A 43 14.68 28.72 24.64
N PHE A 44 13.80 28.01 25.30
CA PHE A 44 14.11 27.28 26.53
C PHE A 44 15.30 26.28 26.43
N PRO A 45 15.46 25.52 25.35
CA PRO A 45 16.63 24.64 25.21
C PRO A 45 17.97 25.40 25.21
N LEU A 46 17.97 26.66 24.79
CA LEU A 46 19.19 27.49 24.69
C LEU A 46 19.60 28.13 26.02
N VAL A 47 18.66 28.28 26.98
CA VAL A 47 18.87 29.00 28.25
C VAL A 47 20.01 28.37 29.06
N LYS A 48 20.03 27.06 29.16
CA LYS A 48 21.04 26.34 29.96
C LYS A 48 22.44 26.49 29.36
N GLU A 49 22.53 26.42 28.05
CA GLU A 49 23.81 26.47 27.32
C GLU A 49 24.37 27.91 27.28
N LEU A 50 23.49 28.88 27.04
CA LEU A 50 23.90 30.30 26.94
C LEU A 50 24.01 31.02 28.29
N LYS A 51 23.56 30.37 29.37
CA LYS A 51 23.58 30.93 30.76
C LYS A 51 22.99 32.33 30.84
N SER A 52 21.92 32.59 30.09
CA SER A 52 21.24 33.88 29.99
C SER A 52 19.74 33.68 30.11
N SER A 53 18.99 34.75 30.43
CA SER A 53 17.54 34.66 30.58
C SER A 53 16.84 34.41 29.22
N PRO A 54 15.68 33.71 29.21
CA PRO A 54 14.93 33.52 27.96
C PRO A 54 14.62 34.85 27.24
N LYS A 55 14.32 35.88 27.99
CA LYS A 55 14.02 37.22 27.47
C LYS A 55 15.24 37.83 26.76
N GLU A 56 16.38 37.84 27.44
CA GLU A 56 17.62 38.40 26.88
C GLU A 56 18.11 37.66 25.62
N ILE A 57 18.00 36.33 25.63
CA ILE A 57 18.34 35.51 24.45
C ILE A 57 17.39 35.84 23.28
N SER A 58 16.08 35.94 23.56
CA SER A 58 15.08 36.29 22.55
C SER A 58 15.28 37.69 21.99
N GLU A 59 15.54 38.69 22.82
CA GLU A 59 15.77 40.07 22.38
C GLU A 59 17.03 40.14 21.46
N LYS A 60 18.14 39.57 21.88
CA LYS A 60 19.38 39.62 21.09
C LYS A 60 19.22 38.87 19.74
N ILE A 61 18.58 37.70 19.74
CA ILE A 61 18.33 36.95 18.50
C ILE A 61 17.31 37.71 17.63
N GLY A 62 16.23 38.21 18.21
CA GLY A 62 15.22 38.99 17.49
C GLY A 62 15.79 40.23 16.81
N ASP A 63 16.54 41.04 17.56
CA ASP A 63 17.20 42.25 17.04
C ASP A 63 18.17 41.92 15.88
N TYR A 64 18.96 40.85 16.05
CA TYR A 64 19.85 40.39 14.99
C TYR A 64 19.10 39.98 13.73
N LEU A 65 18.02 39.21 13.89
CA LEU A 65 17.22 38.71 12.76
C LEU A 65 16.52 39.85 12.02
N VAL A 66 16.00 40.84 12.71
CA VAL A 66 15.40 42.05 12.10
C VAL A 66 16.43 42.83 11.31
N ALA A 67 17.66 42.91 11.81
CA ALA A 67 18.72 43.66 11.15
C ALA A 67 19.35 42.92 9.95
N ASN A 68 19.37 41.59 9.96
CA ASN A 68 20.22 40.79 9.05
C ASN A 68 19.44 39.70 8.26
N SER A 69 18.10 39.66 8.33
CA SER A 69 17.33 38.67 7.64
C SER A 69 16.01 39.22 7.09
N SER A 70 15.14 38.34 6.61
CA SER A 70 13.79 38.68 6.15
C SER A 70 12.75 38.79 7.30
N VAL A 71 13.16 38.85 8.54
CA VAL A 71 12.28 39.09 9.69
C VAL A 71 12.00 40.58 9.80
N VAL A 72 10.73 40.97 9.80
CA VAL A 72 10.29 42.38 9.89
C VAL A 72 10.21 42.84 11.32
N SER A 73 9.65 42.01 12.17
CA SER A 73 9.45 42.28 13.59
C SER A 73 9.38 40.97 14.39
N TYR A 74 9.44 41.11 15.69
CA TYR A 74 9.26 39.98 16.60
C TYR A 74 8.49 40.40 17.85
N ASN A 75 7.88 39.42 18.51
CA ASN A 75 7.34 39.57 19.87
C ASN A 75 7.77 38.39 20.74
N ILE A 76 7.83 38.62 22.04
CA ILE A 76 8.26 37.63 23.02
C ILE A 76 7.11 37.34 23.98
N VAL A 77 6.67 36.10 24.01
CA VAL A 77 5.61 35.66 24.91
C VAL A 77 6.07 34.44 25.70
N SER A 78 6.23 34.60 27.02
CA SER A 78 6.56 33.49 27.94
C SER A 78 7.77 32.63 27.48
N GLY A 79 8.81 33.26 26.94
CA GLY A 79 10.02 32.53 26.47
C GLY A 79 9.92 31.94 25.07
N PHE A 80 8.91 32.30 24.30
CA PHE A 80 8.74 32.02 22.90
C PHE A 80 9.03 33.27 22.08
N LEU A 81 9.93 33.17 21.12
CA LEU A 81 10.25 34.28 20.19
C LEU A 81 9.45 34.07 18.92
N ASN A 82 8.40 34.85 18.74
CA ASN A 82 7.56 34.82 17.54
C ASN A 82 8.12 35.80 16.50
N LEU A 83 8.37 35.35 15.30
CA LEU A 83 8.99 36.10 14.21
C LEU A 83 7.95 36.37 13.14
N LEU A 84 7.85 37.63 12.68
CA LEU A 84 7.05 38.03 11.52
C LEU A 84 7.98 38.14 10.31
N ILE A 85 7.64 37.42 9.24
CA ILE A 85 8.44 37.35 8.03
C ILE A 85 7.93 38.39 7.00
N ALA A 86 8.81 39.03 6.28
CA ALA A 86 8.46 39.98 5.23
C ALA A 86 7.64 39.35 4.10
N ASP A 87 6.60 40.04 3.64
CA ASP A 87 5.75 39.59 2.52
C ASP A 87 6.57 39.39 1.25
N GLU A 88 7.59 40.20 1.03
CA GLU A 88 8.53 40.11 -0.10
C GLU A 88 9.23 38.75 -0.15
N HIS A 89 9.49 38.15 1.02
CA HIS A 89 10.09 36.81 1.08
C HIS A 89 9.13 35.75 0.53
N TYR A 90 7.86 35.81 0.90
CA TYR A 90 6.82 34.91 0.37
C TYR A 90 6.60 35.12 -1.12
N LEU A 91 6.55 36.37 -1.57
CA LEU A 91 6.41 36.71 -2.99
C LEU A 91 7.63 36.25 -3.82
N SER A 92 8.84 36.44 -3.31
CA SER A 92 10.05 35.95 -3.95
C SER A 92 10.05 34.43 -4.09
N PHE A 93 9.70 33.72 -3.01
CA PHE A 93 9.57 32.29 -3.03
C PHE A 93 8.48 31.82 -4.02
N PHE A 94 7.29 32.41 -3.98
CA PHE A 94 6.23 32.10 -4.93
C PHE A 94 6.68 32.31 -6.38
N ASN A 95 7.33 33.43 -6.67
CA ASN A 95 7.83 33.71 -8.01
C ASN A 95 8.92 32.74 -8.48
N SER A 96 9.69 32.18 -7.56
CA SER A 96 10.71 31.17 -7.90
C SER A 96 10.17 29.81 -8.23
N VAL A 97 8.93 29.46 -7.77
CA VAL A 97 8.36 28.13 -7.92
C VAL A 97 7.06 28.08 -8.76
N LYS A 98 6.43 29.22 -9.05
CA LYS A 98 5.13 29.26 -9.72
C LYS A 98 5.09 28.66 -11.13
N GLU A 99 6.23 28.65 -11.83
CA GLU A 99 6.39 28.08 -13.16
C GLU A 99 7.04 26.69 -13.14
N ASP A 100 7.42 26.21 -11.95
CA ASP A 100 8.06 24.91 -11.79
C ASP A 100 7.01 23.81 -11.65
N SER A 101 6.75 23.08 -12.75
CA SER A 101 5.81 21.97 -12.78
C SER A 101 6.26 20.78 -11.92
N GLU A 102 7.54 20.69 -11.61
CA GLU A 102 8.15 19.63 -10.79
C GLU A 102 8.40 20.08 -9.34
N TYR A 103 7.82 21.23 -8.93
CA TYR A 103 7.95 21.72 -7.57
C TYR A 103 7.47 20.68 -6.55
N GLY A 104 8.36 20.31 -5.64
CA GLY A 104 8.11 19.26 -4.64
C GLY A 104 8.71 17.90 -4.99
N PHE A 105 9.18 17.73 -6.21
CA PHE A 105 9.98 16.57 -6.61
C PHE A 105 11.47 16.84 -6.38
N PHE A 106 12.19 15.81 -5.99
CA PHE A 106 13.63 15.87 -5.86
C PHE A 106 14.29 15.29 -7.11
N ASP A 107 15.41 15.88 -7.53
CA ASP A 107 16.26 15.27 -8.54
C ASP A 107 16.70 13.87 -8.09
N THR A 108 16.93 12.97 -9.05
CA THR A 108 17.41 11.62 -8.76
C THR A 108 18.72 11.66 -7.98
N ILE A 109 18.66 11.31 -6.70
CA ILE A 109 19.76 11.53 -5.75
C ILE A 109 20.65 10.29 -5.59
N SER A 110 20.17 9.09 -5.92
CA SER A 110 20.95 7.87 -5.71
C SER A 110 20.64 6.80 -6.76
N ASN A 111 21.64 5.94 -7.03
CA ASN A 111 21.46 4.74 -7.85
C ASN A 111 20.76 3.61 -7.08
N GLU A 112 20.38 3.84 -5.82
CA GLU A 112 19.67 2.86 -4.99
C GLU A 112 18.19 2.87 -5.31
N ALA A 113 17.67 1.71 -5.60
CA ALA A 113 16.25 1.53 -5.90
C ALA A 113 15.48 1.05 -4.67
N VAL A 114 14.20 1.40 -4.66
CA VAL A 114 13.20 0.88 -3.72
C VAL A 114 12.24 -0.03 -4.49
N MET A 115 12.08 -1.27 -4.06
CA MET A 115 11.05 -2.16 -4.58
C MET A 115 9.85 -2.16 -3.65
N ILE A 116 8.66 -2.00 -4.19
CA ILE A 116 7.41 -1.99 -3.42
C ILE A 116 6.49 -3.06 -3.97
N GLU A 117 6.19 -4.04 -3.11
CA GLU A 117 5.22 -5.09 -3.38
C GLU A 117 3.84 -4.70 -2.87
N TYR A 118 2.82 -4.87 -3.69
CA TYR A 118 1.42 -4.73 -3.32
C TYR A 118 0.52 -5.57 -4.21
N SER A 119 -0.78 -5.64 -3.89
CA SER A 119 -1.83 -6.46 -4.47
C SER A 119 -1.81 -7.92 -3.99
N SER A 120 -0.90 -8.76 -4.46
CA SER A 120 -0.72 -10.18 -4.08
C SER A 120 -2.04 -10.99 -4.12
N PRO A 121 -2.77 -11.00 -5.25
CA PRO A 121 -4.08 -11.63 -5.34
C PRO A 121 -4.00 -13.15 -5.54
N ASN A 122 -5.11 -13.83 -5.22
CA ASN A 122 -5.31 -15.23 -5.57
C ASN A 122 -6.18 -15.34 -6.82
N THR A 123 -5.81 -16.19 -7.78
CA THR A 123 -6.50 -16.30 -9.07
C THR A 123 -7.80 -17.12 -9.05
N ASN A 124 -8.35 -17.40 -7.89
CA ASN A 124 -9.63 -18.11 -7.72
C ASN A 124 -10.82 -17.18 -7.43
N LYS A 125 -10.62 -15.87 -7.46
CA LYS A 125 -11.66 -14.88 -7.13
C LYS A 125 -11.26 -13.49 -7.63
N PRO A 126 -12.24 -12.58 -7.85
CA PRO A 126 -11.95 -11.19 -8.19
C PRO A 126 -11.27 -10.43 -7.04
N LEU A 127 -10.69 -9.29 -7.37
CA LEU A 127 -10.21 -8.32 -6.40
C LEU A 127 -11.38 -7.77 -5.57
N HIS A 128 -11.12 -7.37 -4.35
CA HIS A 128 -12.14 -6.87 -3.42
C HIS A 128 -11.67 -5.63 -2.66
N LEU A 129 -12.53 -5.01 -1.86
CA LEU A 129 -12.23 -3.80 -1.09
C LEU A 129 -10.91 -3.87 -0.31
N GLY A 130 -10.54 -5.03 0.25
CA GLY A 130 -9.24 -5.22 0.89
C GLY A 130 -8.06 -5.05 -0.06
N HIS A 131 -8.19 -5.52 -1.32
CA HIS A 131 -7.18 -5.31 -2.35
C HIS A 131 -7.12 -3.85 -2.80
N ILE A 132 -8.26 -3.14 -2.86
CA ILE A 132 -8.26 -1.70 -3.16
C ILE A 132 -7.38 -0.96 -2.15
N ARG A 133 -7.55 -1.21 -0.85
CA ARG A 133 -6.71 -0.57 0.18
C ARG A 133 -5.23 -0.91 0.01
N ASN A 134 -4.93 -2.18 -0.20
CA ASN A 134 -3.57 -2.65 -0.44
C ASN A 134 -2.92 -1.95 -1.63
N ASN A 135 -3.60 -1.97 -2.77
CA ASN A 135 -3.14 -1.34 -4.01
C ASN A 135 -2.91 0.16 -3.86
N LEU A 136 -3.84 0.87 -3.24
CA LEU A 136 -3.73 2.32 -3.05
C LEU A 136 -2.58 2.68 -2.12
N LEU A 137 -2.35 1.93 -1.03
CA LEU A 137 -1.23 2.16 -0.11
C LEU A 137 0.11 1.92 -0.81
N GLY A 138 0.27 0.77 -1.49
CA GLY A 138 1.52 0.44 -2.17
C GLY A 138 1.82 1.41 -3.32
N TYR A 139 0.83 1.74 -4.13
CA TYR A 139 0.98 2.69 -5.22
C TYR A 139 1.33 4.11 -4.72
N SER A 140 0.62 4.59 -3.68
CA SER A 140 0.92 5.90 -3.08
C SER A 140 2.33 5.96 -2.50
N MET A 141 2.79 4.89 -1.86
CA MET A 141 4.16 4.80 -1.37
C MET A 141 5.17 4.87 -2.53
N SER A 142 4.86 4.21 -3.67
CA SER A 142 5.69 4.27 -4.87
C SER A 142 5.83 5.69 -5.40
N GLU A 143 4.73 6.43 -5.47
CA GLU A 143 4.73 7.81 -5.95
C GLU A 143 5.46 8.76 -4.98
N ILE A 144 5.33 8.55 -3.66
CA ILE A 144 6.09 9.31 -2.66
C ILE A 144 7.61 9.08 -2.79
N TYR A 145 8.04 7.83 -2.98
CA TYR A 145 9.46 7.55 -3.20
C TYR A 145 9.98 8.12 -4.52
N LYS A 146 9.20 8.08 -5.60
CA LYS A 146 9.55 8.75 -6.87
C LYS A 146 9.70 10.26 -6.67
N ALA A 147 8.72 10.89 -5.99
CA ALA A 147 8.79 12.32 -5.68
C ALA A 147 10.00 12.66 -4.80
N ALA A 148 10.46 11.74 -3.96
CA ALA A 148 11.69 11.88 -3.17
C ALA A 148 12.99 11.60 -3.98
N GLY A 149 12.90 11.47 -5.31
CA GLY A 149 14.05 11.25 -6.19
C GLY A 149 14.62 9.84 -6.16
N LYS A 150 13.86 8.85 -5.68
CA LYS A 150 14.29 7.45 -5.66
C LYS A 150 13.84 6.73 -6.94
N LYS A 151 14.69 5.83 -7.45
CA LYS A 151 14.27 4.84 -8.44
C LYS A 151 13.33 3.85 -7.76
N VAL A 152 12.18 3.56 -8.37
CA VAL A 152 11.16 2.69 -7.78
C VAL A 152 10.83 1.55 -8.73
N TYR A 153 10.76 0.33 -8.20
CA TYR A 153 10.19 -0.84 -8.85
C TYR A 153 8.88 -1.23 -8.16
N LYS A 154 7.80 -1.27 -8.92
CA LYS A 154 6.47 -1.72 -8.46
C LYS A 154 6.29 -3.17 -8.84
N THR A 155 6.00 -4.04 -7.88
CA THR A 155 5.86 -5.47 -8.11
C THR A 155 4.70 -6.07 -7.35
N GLN A 156 4.26 -7.24 -7.81
CA GLN A 156 3.31 -8.07 -7.07
C GLN A 156 3.70 -9.55 -7.18
N ILE A 157 3.21 -10.36 -6.25
CA ILE A 157 3.21 -11.81 -6.38
C ILE A 157 1.77 -12.28 -6.60
N ILE A 158 1.54 -13.04 -7.66
CA ILE A 158 0.23 -13.60 -7.99
C ILE A 158 0.18 -15.05 -7.51
N ASN A 159 -0.79 -15.35 -6.64
CA ASN A 159 -0.99 -16.69 -6.11
C ASN A 159 -1.88 -17.48 -7.07
N ASP A 160 -1.24 -18.06 -8.09
CA ASP A 160 -1.86 -18.70 -9.26
C ASP A 160 -1.84 -20.24 -9.20
N ARG A 161 -1.38 -20.83 -8.08
CA ARG A 161 -1.32 -22.28 -7.86
C ARG A 161 -1.99 -22.72 -6.56
N GLY A 162 -2.09 -24.02 -6.39
CA GLY A 162 -2.58 -24.66 -5.16
C GLY A 162 -4.03 -25.12 -5.25
N ILE A 163 -4.50 -25.74 -4.15
CA ILE A 163 -5.79 -26.41 -4.08
C ILE A 163 -6.98 -25.50 -4.41
N HIS A 164 -6.89 -24.20 -4.10
CA HIS A 164 -7.97 -23.25 -4.36
C HIS A 164 -8.19 -23.00 -5.84
N ILE A 165 -7.13 -23.03 -6.64
CA ILE A 165 -7.21 -22.89 -8.09
C ILE A 165 -7.81 -24.16 -8.69
N CYS A 166 -7.34 -25.35 -8.25
CA CYS A 166 -7.90 -26.63 -8.68
C CYS A 166 -9.40 -26.77 -8.37
N LYS A 167 -9.88 -26.16 -7.29
CA LYS A 167 -11.32 -26.12 -6.97
C LYS A 167 -12.14 -25.41 -8.04
N SER A 168 -11.71 -24.25 -8.50
CA SER A 168 -12.37 -23.54 -9.60
C SER A 168 -12.31 -24.34 -10.91
N MET A 169 -11.16 -24.98 -11.18
CA MET A 169 -10.97 -25.79 -12.37
C MET A 169 -11.92 -27.01 -12.40
N ILE A 170 -12.03 -27.77 -11.31
CA ILE A 170 -12.95 -28.92 -11.20
C ILE A 170 -14.41 -28.47 -11.36
N ALA A 171 -14.82 -27.39 -10.72
CA ALA A 171 -16.16 -26.88 -10.85
C ALA A 171 -16.49 -26.44 -12.29
N TRP A 172 -15.50 -25.83 -12.99
CA TRP A 172 -15.69 -25.46 -14.39
C TRP A 172 -15.80 -26.68 -15.32
N ILE A 173 -15.00 -27.73 -15.09
CA ILE A 173 -15.10 -28.99 -15.85
C ILE A 173 -16.50 -29.60 -15.69
N ASP A 174 -17.01 -29.67 -14.47
CA ASP A 174 -18.25 -30.35 -14.16
C ASP A 174 -19.51 -29.57 -14.56
N TYR A 175 -19.47 -28.24 -14.45
CA TYR A 175 -20.66 -27.39 -14.56
C TYR A 175 -20.56 -26.30 -15.61
N GLY A 176 -19.38 -26.10 -16.23
CA GLY A 176 -19.15 -24.98 -17.14
C GLY A 176 -19.63 -25.25 -18.57
N ASN A 177 -19.88 -26.51 -18.95
CA ASN A 177 -20.39 -26.87 -20.28
C ASN A 177 -19.64 -26.21 -21.46
N GLY A 178 -18.34 -25.90 -21.27
CA GLY A 178 -17.50 -25.21 -22.27
C GLY A 178 -17.69 -23.70 -22.33
N GLU A 179 -18.43 -23.09 -21.42
CA GLU A 179 -18.56 -21.63 -21.29
C GLU A 179 -17.21 -20.96 -21.07
N THR A 180 -17.12 -19.71 -21.49
CA THR A 180 -15.93 -18.87 -21.37
C THR A 180 -16.36 -17.46 -20.91
N PRO A 181 -15.46 -16.61 -20.41
CA PRO A 181 -15.78 -15.21 -20.14
C PRO A 181 -16.43 -14.50 -21.33
N ALA A 182 -15.92 -14.73 -22.53
CA ALA A 182 -16.45 -14.13 -23.75
C ALA A 182 -17.88 -14.63 -24.09
N SER A 183 -18.19 -15.92 -23.86
CA SER A 183 -19.53 -16.46 -24.17
C SER A 183 -20.59 -16.03 -23.17
N THR A 184 -20.18 -15.69 -21.93
CA THR A 184 -21.07 -15.25 -20.84
C THR A 184 -21.10 -13.75 -20.65
N ASN A 185 -20.26 -13.02 -21.34
CA ASN A 185 -20.03 -11.57 -21.16
C ASN A 185 -19.68 -11.21 -19.71
N LEU A 186 -18.96 -12.10 -19.02
CA LEU A 186 -18.43 -11.87 -17.68
C LEU A 186 -16.94 -11.58 -17.75
N LYS A 187 -16.47 -10.74 -16.85
CA LYS A 187 -15.04 -10.51 -16.64
C LYS A 187 -14.36 -11.80 -16.15
N GLY A 188 -13.13 -12.06 -16.58
CA GLY A 188 -12.47 -13.35 -16.39
C GLY A 188 -12.29 -13.77 -14.93
N ASP A 189 -11.88 -12.89 -14.05
CA ASP A 189 -11.72 -13.15 -12.61
C ASP A 189 -13.07 -13.39 -11.91
N LYS A 190 -14.12 -12.67 -12.31
CA LYS A 190 -15.49 -12.90 -11.82
C LYS A 190 -16.02 -14.26 -12.30
N PHE A 191 -15.83 -14.58 -13.57
CA PHE A 191 -16.21 -15.87 -14.17
C PHE A 191 -15.56 -17.03 -13.40
N VAL A 192 -14.24 -17.00 -13.18
CA VAL A 192 -13.53 -18.04 -12.42
C VAL A 192 -13.96 -18.06 -10.96
N GLY A 193 -14.22 -16.91 -10.36
CA GLY A 193 -14.72 -16.74 -9.00
C GLY A 193 -16.08 -17.39 -8.78
N ASP A 194 -16.99 -17.33 -9.76
CA ASP A 194 -18.30 -17.97 -9.70
C ASP A 194 -18.17 -19.50 -9.64
N TYR A 195 -17.20 -20.10 -10.33
CA TYR A 195 -16.90 -21.53 -10.21
C TYR A 195 -16.24 -21.90 -8.89
N TYR A 196 -15.50 -20.98 -8.26
CA TYR A 196 -15.04 -21.21 -6.89
C TYR A 196 -16.19 -21.28 -5.87
N ILE A 197 -17.18 -20.40 -6.01
CA ILE A 197 -18.40 -20.43 -5.20
C ILE A 197 -19.21 -21.70 -5.51
N LYS A 198 -19.31 -22.08 -6.78
CA LYS A 198 -19.99 -23.33 -7.19
C LYS A 198 -19.36 -24.55 -6.56
N PHE A 199 -18.02 -24.61 -6.52
CA PHE A 199 -17.32 -25.69 -5.82
C PHE A 199 -17.72 -25.77 -4.35
N ASP A 200 -17.75 -24.64 -3.64
CA ASP A 200 -18.10 -24.60 -2.21
C ASP A 200 -19.54 -25.08 -1.96
N GLN A 201 -20.47 -24.73 -2.84
CA GLN A 201 -21.85 -25.20 -2.78
C GLN A 201 -21.96 -26.73 -2.93
N VAL A 202 -21.26 -27.29 -3.92
CA VAL A 202 -21.24 -28.75 -4.15
C VAL A 202 -20.56 -29.48 -3.00
N TYR A 203 -19.41 -28.95 -2.55
CA TYR A 203 -18.67 -29.50 -1.42
C TYR A 203 -19.50 -29.55 -0.15
N LYS A 204 -20.25 -28.51 0.20
CA LYS A 204 -21.14 -28.48 1.35
C LYS A 204 -22.23 -29.54 1.24
N LYS A 205 -22.81 -29.69 0.05
CA LYS A 205 -23.85 -30.71 -0.20
C LYS A 205 -23.29 -32.12 -0.05
N GLU A 206 -22.13 -32.43 -0.62
CA GLU A 206 -21.47 -33.74 -0.50
C GLU A 206 -21.12 -34.06 0.97
N VAL A 207 -20.64 -33.09 1.74
CA VAL A 207 -20.34 -33.22 3.17
C VAL A 207 -21.64 -33.57 3.94
N GLU A 208 -22.74 -32.87 3.67
CA GLU A 208 -24.03 -33.15 4.30
C GLU A 208 -24.56 -34.59 3.97
N GLU A 209 -24.39 -35.02 2.72
CA GLU A 209 -24.78 -36.37 2.28
C GLU A 209 -23.96 -37.46 2.99
N LEU A 210 -22.63 -37.24 3.14
CA LEU A 210 -21.77 -38.17 3.88
C LEU A 210 -22.13 -38.23 5.37
N ILE A 211 -22.41 -37.10 6.00
CA ILE A 211 -22.88 -37.09 7.41
C ILE A 211 -24.20 -37.86 7.56
N LYS A 212 -25.16 -37.65 6.65
CA LYS A 212 -26.43 -38.37 6.65
C LYS A 212 -26.26 -39.89 6.46
N SER A 213 -25.18 -40.33 5.78
CA SER A 213 -24.82 -41.74 5.63
C SER A 213 -24.09 -42.33 6.84
N GLY A 214 -23.84 -41.54 7.89
CA GLY A 214 -23.23 -42.02 9.14
C GLY A 214 -21.73 -41.75 9.26
N VAL A 215 -21.12 -41.01 8.32
CA VAL A 215 -19.72 -40.58 8.40
C VAL A 215 -19.60 -39.40 9.37
N THR A 216 -18.50 -39.34 10.15
CA THR A 216 -18.26 -38.23 11.06
C THR A 216 -18.06 -36.92 10.28
N GLU A 217 -18.39 -35.78 10.88
CA GLU A 217 -18.25 -34.46 10.23
C GLU A 217 -16.82 -34.20 9.79
N GLU A 218 -15.83 -34.58 10.59
CA GLU A 218 -14.41 -34.40 10.28
C GLU A 218 -13.99 -35.26 9.08
N GLU A 219 -14.38 -36.53 9.05
CA GLU A 219 -14.12 -37.44 7.92
C GLU A 219 -14.85 -36.97 6.65
N ALA A 220 -16.14 -36.57 6.78
CA ALA A 220 -16.92 -36.06 5.66
C ALA A 220 -16.29 -34.84 4.99
N LYS A 221 -15.78 -33.89 5.80
CA LYS A 221 -15.04 -32.70 5.29
C LYS A 221 -13.75 -33.06 4.55
N GLN A 222 -13.08 -34.12 4.95
CA GLN A 222 -11.84 -34.57 4.31
C GLN A 222 -12.04 -35.40 3.06
N ASN A 223 -13.16 -36.15 2.98
CA ASN A 223 -13.43 -37.18 1.99
C ASN A 223 -14.57 -36.84 1.02
N ALA A 224 -15.06 -35.59 1.01
CA ALA A 224 -16.01 -35.15 0.00
C ALA A 224 -15.45 -35.38 -1.41
N PRO A 225 -16.19 -36.09 -2.31
CA PRO A 225 -15.69 -36.51 -3.61
C PRO A 225 -15.10 -35.38 -4.44
N ILE A 226 -15.76 -34.22 -4.51
CA ILE A 226 -15.26 -33.07 -5.26
C ILE A 226 -13.94 -32.54 -4.69
N LEU A 227 -13.73 -32.58 -3.36
CA LEU A 227 -12.49 -32.19 -2.73
C LEU A 227 -11.35 -33.16 -3.03
N LEU A 228 -11.62 -34.46 -3.04
CA LEU A 228 -10.61 -35.47 -3.39
C LEU A 228 -10.14 -35.29 -4.83
N ARG A 229 -11.05 -35.03 -5.76
CA ARG A 229 -10.71 -34.71 -7.16
C ARG A 229 -9.86 -33.46 -7.30
N ALA A 230 -10.15 -32.41 -6.53
CA ALA A 230 -9.33 -31.20 -6.53
C ALA A 230 -7.93 -31.45 -5.95
N LYS A 231 -7.79 -32.33 -4.95
CA LYS A 231 -6.48 -32.78 -4.43
C LYS A 231 -5.70 -33.57 -5.49
N GLU A 232 -6.36 -34.50 -6.19
CA GLU A 232 -5.77 -35.28 -7.27
C GLU A 232 -5.32 -34.37 -8.43
N MET A 233 -6.13 -33.41 -8.83
CA MET A 233 -5.78 -32.43 -9.87
C MET A 233 -4.54 -31.61 -9.48
N LEU A 234 -4.36 -31.25 -8.20
CA LEU A 234 -3.15 -30.59 -7.74
C LEU A 234 -1.90 -31.47 -7.92
N ILE A 235 -2.00 -32.76 -7.59
CA ILE A 235 -0.91 -33.72 -7.81
C ILE A 235 -0.58 -33.86 -9.30
N GLN A 236 -1.59 -33.93 -10.16
CA GLN A 236 -1.42 -33.97 -11.61
C GLN A 236 -0.76 -32.70 -12.14
N TRP A 237 -1.19 -31.52 -11.64
CA TRP A 237 -0.54 -30.25 -11.98
C TRP A 237 0.94 -30.24 -11.59
N GLU A 238 1.26 -30.67 -10.35
CA GLU A 238 2.64 -30.73 -9.83
C GLU A 238 3.51 -31.76 -10.58
N SER A 239 2.92 -32.81 -11.13
CA SER A 239 3.60 -33.80 -11.98
C SER A 239 3.76 -33.37 -13.45
N GLY A 240 3.16 -32.23 -13.83
CA GLY A 240 3.24 -31.67 -15.17
C GLY A 240 2.28 -32.33 -16.18
N ASP A 241 1.12 -32.87 -15.71
CA ASP A 241 0.08 -33.39 -16.61
C ASP A 241 -0.34 -32.31 -17.59
N LYS A 242 -0.28 -32.66 -18.89
CA LYS A 242 -0.44 -31.67 -19.97
C LYS A 242 -1.81 -31.02 -20.00
N ASP A 243 -2.86 -31.84 -19.82
CA ASP A 243 -4.25 -31.39 -19.92
C ASP A 243 -4.61 -30.50 -18.74
N VAL A 244 -4.13 -30.86 -17.54
CA VAL A 244 -4.34 -30.08 -16.33
C VAL A 244 -3.58 -28.75 -16.38
N VAL A 245 -2.32 -28.77 -16.84
CA VAL A 245 -1.50 -27.54 -16.98
C VAL A 245 -2.07 -26.61 -18.06
N GLU A 246 -2.59 -27.15 -19.18
CA GLU A 246 -3.22 -26.35 -20.22
C GLU A 246 -4.51 -25.69 -19.72
N LEU A 247 -5.36 -26.42 -19.00
CA LEU A 247 -6.56 -25.87 -18.39
C LEU A 247 -6.21 -24.79 -17.35
N TRP A 248 -5.21 -25.05 -16.51
CA TRP A 248 -4.72 -24.10 -15.53
C TRP A 248 -4.24 -22.79 -16.20
N LYS A 249 -3.45 -22.88 -17.27
CA LYS A 249 -2.99 -21.71 -18.05
C LYS A 249 -4.17 -20.93 -18.62
N LYS A 250 -5.13 -21.64 -19.18
CA LYS A 250 -6.34 -21.04 -19.77
C LYS A 250 -7.15 -20.25 -18.74
N MET A 251 -7.45 -20.86 -17.61
CA MET A 251 -8.28 -20.21 -16.59
C MET A 251 -7.55 -19.08 -15.87
N ASN A 252 -6.26 -19.24 -15.55
CA ASN A 252 -5.48 -18.14 -14.98
C ASN A 252 -5.30 -16.98 -15.99
N GLY A 253 -5.17 -17.27 -17.29
CA GLY A 253 -5.14 -16.24 -18.32
C GLY A 253 -6.37 -15.34 -18.29
N TRP A 254 -7.56 -15.91 -18.12
CA TRP A 254 -8.78 -15.14 -17.97
C TRP A 254 -8.77 -14.25 -16.69
N VAL A 255 -8.22 -14.77 -15.61
CA VAL A 255 -8.14 -14.02 -14.35
C VAL A 255 -7.13 -12.87 -14.47
N TYR A 256 -5.97 -13.10 -15.10
CA TYR A 256 -4.97 -12.06 -15.31
C TYR A 256 -5.51 -10.89 -16.13
N GLU A 257 -6.23 -11.19 -17.24
CA GLU A 257 -6.91 -10.16 -18.04
C GLU A 257 -7.92 -9.37 -17.16
N GLY A 258 -8.67 -10.07 -16.30
CA GLY A 258 -9.60 -9.43 -15.37
C GLY A 258 -8.90 -8.53 -14.34
N PHE A 259 -7.79 -8.95 -13.77
CA PHE A 259 -7.03 -8.14 -12.82
C PHE A 259 -6.45 -6.88 -13.48
N GLU A 260 -5.91 -7.00 -14.69
CA GLU A 260 -5.38 -5.85 -15.44
C GLU A 260 -6.47 -4.79 -15.70
N GLU A 261 -7.70 -5.21 -16.01
CA GLU A 261 -8.82 -4.29 -16.16
C GLU A 261 -9.11 -3.55 -14.83
N THR A 262 -9.15 -4.26 -13.70
CA THR A 262 -9.35 -3.63 -12.39
C THR A 262 -8.23 -2.67 -12.05
N TYR A 263 -6.95 -3.04 -12.27
CA TYR A 263 -5.80 -2.18 -12.00
C TYR A 263 -5.85 -0.91 -12.85
N LYS A 264 -6.15 -1.05 -14.13
CA LYS A 264 -6.33 0.09 -15.04
C LYS A 264 -7.44 1.04 -14.56
N ASN A 265 -8.59 0.49 -14.17
CA ASN A 265 -9.72 1.27 -13.67
C ASN A 265 -9.39 1.96 -12.33
N LEU A 266 -8.67 1.27 -11.44
CA LEU A 266 -8.19 1.84 -10.19
C LEU A 266 -7.05 2.85 -10.39
N GLY A 267 -6.37 2.83 -11.54
CA GLY A 267 -5.23 3.69 -11.84
C GLY A 267 -3.99 3.30 -11.04
N VAL A 268 -3.69 2.02 -10.97
CA VAL A 268 -2.45 1.44 -10.43
C VAL A 268 -1.82 0.54 -11.48
N ASP A 269 -0.52 0.34 -11.42
CA ASP A 269 0.24 -0.45 -12.37
C ASP A 269 1.45 -1.14 -11.71
N PHE A 270 2.13 -2.03 -12.44
CA PHE A 270 3.29 -2.77 -11.96
C PHE A 270 4.39 -2.79 -13.03
N ASP A 271 5.63 -2.78 -12.59
CA ASP A 271 6.80 -2.91 -13.47
C ASP A 271 7.19 -4.37 -13.66
N SER A 272 6.85 -5.25 -12.70
CA SER A 272 7.16 -6.70 -12.75
C SER A 272 6.12 -7.54 -11.99
N TYR A 273 6.02 -8.78 -12.42
CA TYR A 273 5.11 -9.78 -11.85
C TYR A 273 5.90 -11.00 -11.43
N TYR A 274 5.64 -11.51 -10.23
CA TYR A 274 6.09 -12.79 -9.75
C TYR A 274 4.87 -13.72 -9.61
N TYR A 275 5.02 -14.97 -10.03
CA TYR A 275 3.96 -15.96 -9.96
C TYR A 275 4.32 -17.05 -8.95
N GLU A 276 3.38 -17.43 -8.10
CA GLU A 276 3.64 -18.51 -7.13
C GLU A 276 4.00 -19.82 -7.84
N SER A 277 3.42 -20.07 -9.02
CA SER A 277 3.76 -21.22 -9.88
C SER A 277 5.23 -21.29 -10.28
N ASP A 278 5.93 -20.16 -10.39
CA ASP A 278 7.35 -20.09 -10.70
C ASP A 278 8.21 -20.05 -9.43
N THR A 279 7.71 -19.40 -8.36
CA THR A 279 8.51 -19.13 -7.17
C THR A 279 8.43 -20.19 -6.07
N TYR A 280 7.44 -21.10 -6.12
CA TYR A 280 7.20 -22.07 -5.05
C TYR A 280 8.35 -23.08 -4.82
N LEU A 281 9.21 -23.29 -5.83
CA LEU A 281 10.40 -24.13 -5.70
C LEU A 281 11.64 -23.35 -5.26
N LEU A 282 11.57 -22.02 -5.25
CA LEU A 282 12.66 -21.18 -4.80
C LEU A 282 12.86 -21.32 -3.29
N GLY A 283 14.07 -21.07 -2.84
CA GLY A 283 14.39 -21.02 -1.42
C GLY A 283 15.00 -22.29 -0.85
N LYS A 284 14.76 -23.48 -1.41
CA LYS A 284 15.36 -24.73 -0.89
C LYS A 284 16.89 -24.68 -0.84
N GLU A 285 17.53 -24.08 -1.84
CA GLU A 285 18.98 -23.92 -1.87
C GLU A 285 19.50 -23.11 -0.69
N PHE A 286 18.75 -22.08 -0.26
CA PHE A 286 19.11 -21.24 0.91
C PHE A 286 18.90 -21.99 2.22
N ILE A 287 17.92 -22.90 2.28
CA ILE A 287 17.75 -23.78 3.46
C ILE A 287 18.94 -24.72 3.59
N PHE A 288 19.40 -25.34 2.49
CA PHE A 288 20.59 -26.21 2.52
C PHE A 288 21.87 -25.42 2.86
N SER A 289 22.00 -24.20 2.35
CA SER A 289 23.11 -23.31 2.72
C SER A 289 23.07 -22.95 4.21
N GLY A 290 21.89 -22.61 4.72
CA GLY A 290 21.67 -22.28 6.13
C GLY A 290 21.90 -23.45 7.09
N LEU A 291 21.62 -24.69 6.65
CA LEU A 291 22.01 -25.90 7.40
C LEU A 291 23.53 -26.04 7.52
N LYS A 292 24.26 -25.78 6.43
CA LYS A 292 25.74 -25.83 6.44
C LYS A 292 26.36 -24.75 7.30
N SER A 293 25.78 -23.57 7.36
CA SER A 293 26.26 -22.43 8.17
C SER A 293 25.76 -22.46 9.62
N GLY A 294 24.87 -23.41 9.99
CA GLY A 294 24.33 -23.53 11.34
C GLY A 294 23.18 -22.55 11.66
N VAL A 295 22.65 -21.79 10.66
CA VAL A 295 21.46 -20.95 10.81
C VAL A 295 20.21 -21.80 11.00
N PHE A 296 20.15 -22.94 10.30
CA PHE A 296 19.09 -23.92 10.42
C PHE A 296 19.62 -25.23 11.01
N TYR A 297 18.73 -26.02 11.60
CA TYR A 297 19.03 -27.32 12.14
C TYR A 297 17.94 -28.33 11.77
N LYS A 298 18.31 -29.62 11.78
CA LYS A 298 17.41 -30.73 11.45
C LYS A 298 16.93 -31.39 12.72
N LYS A 299 15.62 -31.64 12.84
CA LYS A 299 15.04 -32.45 13.93
C LYS A 299 15.07 -33.94 13.57
N ASP A 300 14.82 -34.81 14.57
CA ASP A 300 14.88 -36.29 14.43
C ASP A 300 13.86 -36.80 13.39
N ASP A 301 12.72 -36.11 13.21
CA ASP A 301 11.72 -36.45 12.22
C ASP A 301 12.13 -36.07 10.78
N GLY A 302 13.28 -35.42 10.60
CA GLY A 302 13.78 -35.00 9.31
C GLY A 302 13.39 -33.57 8.91
N SER A 303 12.51 -32.90 9.64
CA SER A 303 12.13 -31.51 9.39
C SER A 303 13.27 -30.53 9.70
N VAL A 304 13.28 -29.38 9.00
CA VAL A 304 14.31 -28.34 9.17
C VAL A 304 13.69 -27.10 9.81
N TRP A 305 14.37 -26.58 10.81
CA TRP A 305 13.90 -25.49 11.66
C TRP A 305 14.92 -24.37 11.81
N CYS A 306 14.44 -23.17 12.09
CA CYS A 306 15.23 -22.03 12.52
C CYS A 306 14.92 -21.72 13.99
N ASN A 307 15.96 -21.65 14.83
CA ASN A 307 15.79 -21.22 16.22
C ASN A 307 15.84 -19.69 16.28
N LEU A 308 14.75 -19.07 16.74
CA LEU A 308 14.60 -17.62 16.89
C LEU A 308 14.31 -17.24 18.35
N THR A 309 14.48 -18.18 19.31
CA THR A 309 14.12 -17.98 20.72
C THR A 309 14.97 -16.91 21.41
N GLU A 310 16.24 -16.79 21.04
CA GLU A 310 17.14 -15.72 21.52
C GLU A 310 16.70 -14.33 21.06
N ASP A 311 15.96 -14.25 19.94
CA ASP A 311 15.40 -13.02 19.39
C ASP A 311 13.96 -12.76 19.90
N GLY A 312 13.47 -13.58 20.86
CA GLY A 312 12.15 -13.47 21.46
C GLY A 312 11.00 -13.94 20.56
N LEU A 313 11.30 -14.83 19.60
CA LEU A 313 10.32 -15.45 18.70
C LEU A 313 10.35 -16.98 18.87
N ASP A 314 9.33 -17.67 18.32
CA ASP A 314 9.28 -19.13 18.36
C ASP A 314 10.21 -19.75 17.31
N GLU A 315 10.57 -21.04 17.52
CA GLU A 315 11.20 -21.83 16.47
C GLU A 315 10.30 -21.91 15.24
N LYS A 316 10.89 -21.78 14.05
CA LYS A 316 10.14 -21.77 12.79
C LYS A 316 10.55 -22.90 11.88
N ILE A 317 9.58 -23.71 11.46
CA ILE A 317 9.80 -24.74 10.44
C ILE A 317 10.05 -24.05 9.07
N VAL A 318 11.07 -24.52 8.36
CA VAL A 318 11.42 -24.06 7.00
C VAL A 318 11.35 -25.17 5.96
N LEU A 319 11.46 -26.44 6.36
CA LEU A 319 11.11 -27.61 5.52
C LEU A 319 10.39 -28.66 6.38
N ARG A 320 9.38 -29.31 5.80
CA ARG A 320 8.71 -30.45 6.44
C ARG A 320 9.59 -31.70 6.43
N ALA A 321 9.20 -32.72 7.20
CA ALA A 321 9.91 -34.00 7.30
C ALA A 321 10.09 -34.70 5.95
N ASP A 322 9.14 -34.57 5.05
CA ASP A 322 9.19 -35.09 3.68
C ASP A 322 10.04 -34.23 2.70
N GLY A 323 10.65 -33.15 3.19
CA GLY A 323 11.45 -32.22 2.38
C GLY A 323 10.63 -31.21 1.57
N THR A 324 9.32 -31.14 1.79
CA THR A 324 8.49 -30.13 1.11
C THR A 324 8.68 -28.74 1.74
N ALA A 325 8.67 -27.71 0.87
CA ALA A 325 8.78 -26.32 1.28
C ALA A 325 7.50 -25.86 2.02
N VAL A 326 7.68 -24.89 2.91
CA VAL A 326 6.59 -24.13 3.53
C VAL A 326 6.58 -22.71 2.98
N TYR A 327 5.55 -21.91 3.26
CA TYR A 327 5.47 -20.52 2.80
C TYR A 327 6.73 -19.70 3.12
N MET A 328 7.29 -19.88 4.32
CA MET A 328 8.53 -19.22 4.72
C MET A 328 9.70 -19.50 3.77
N THR A 329 9.83 -20.74 3.28
CA THR A 329 10.87 -21.12 2.31
C THR A 329 10.69 -20.41 0.98
N GLN A 330 9.45 -20.33 0.50
CA GLN A 330 9.10 -19.66 -0.75
C GLN A 330 9.40 -18.16 -0.65
N ASP A 331 9.04 -17.53 0.47
CA ASP A 331 9.25 -16.09 0.68
C ASP A 331 10.74 -15.73 0.76
N ILE A 332 11.55 -16.59 1.41
CA ILE A 332 13.02 -16.45 1.39
C ILE A 332 13.53 -16.49 -0.06
N GLY A 333 13.09 -17.47 -0.83
CA GLY A 333 13.50 -17.64 -2.22
C GLY A 333 13.07 -16.46 -3.09
N THR A 334 11.84 -16.01 -2.95
CA THR A 334 11.28 -14.88 -3.71
C THR A 334 12.00 -13.58 -3.38
N ALA A 335 12.29 -13.31 -2.11
CA ALA A 335 13.03 -12.13 -1.69
C ALA A 335 14.43 -12.09 -2.31
N VAL A 336 15.15 -13.23 -2.30
CA VAL A 336 16.47 -13.33 -2.92
C VAL A 336 16.39 -13.21 -4.44
N GLN A 337 15.38 -13.80 -5.07
CA GLN A 337 15.19 -13.69 -6.51
C GLN A 337 15.00 -12.24 -6.96
N ARG A 338 14.22 -11.45 -6.24
CA ARG A 338 14.00 -10.02 -6.51
C ARG A 338 15.30 -9.22 -6.54
N VAL A 339 16.20 -9.48 -5.58
CA VAL A 339 17.51 -8.81 -5.55
C VAL A 339 18.43 -9.31 -6.67
N LYS A 340 18.30 -10.57 -7.11
CA LYS A 340 19.01 -11.08 -8.30
C LYS A 340 18.52 -10.39 -9.57
N ASP A 341 17.21 -10.23 -9.72
CA ASP A 341 16.58 -9.61 -10.90
C ASP A 341 16.85 -8.09 -10.98
N CYS A 342 16.88 -7.42 -9.83
CA CYS A 342 17.12 -5.98 -9.70
C CYS A 342 18.25 -5.74 -8.68
N PRO A 343 19.54 -5.84 -9.09
CA PRO A 343 20.68 -5.78 -8.16
C PRO A 343 20.92 -4.42 -7.50
N ASP A 344 20.27 -3.37 -8.01
CA ASP A 344 20.33 -2.02 -7.46
C ASP A 344 19.30 -1.77 -6.34
N ILE A 345 18.49 -2.77 -5.99
CA ILE A 345 17.57 -2.67 -4.85
C ILE A 345 18.35 -2.53 -3.55
N ASN A 346 18.08 -1.46 -2.83
CA ASN A 346 18.54 -1.27 -1.46
C ASN A 346 17.44 -1.46 -0.42
N THR A 347 16.19 -1.16 -0.77
CA THR A 347 15.04 -1.23 0.14
C THR A 347 13.91 -2.03 -0.51
N MET A 348 13.28 -2.93 0.24
CA MET A 348 12.04 -3.60 -0.18
C MET A 348 10.92 -3.31 0.83
N VAL A 349 9.78 -2.89 0.31
CA VAL A 349 8.56 -2.61 1.07
C VAL A 349 7.50 -3.63 0.69
N TYR A 350 6.99 -4.35 1.69
CA TYR A 350 5.90 -5.33 1.54
C TYR A 350 4.61 -4.71 2.08
N THR A 351 3.66 -4.41 1.20
CA THR A 351 2.36 -3.86 1.60
C THR A 351 1.38 -4.99 1.85
N VAL A 352 1.24 -5.40 3.10
CA VAL A 352 0.43 -6.58 3.49
C VAL A 352 -0.36 -6.28 4.77
N GLY A 353 -1.52 -6.91 4.95
CA GLY A 353 -2.37 -6.76 6.14
C GLY A 353 -1.66 -7.14 7.44
N ASN A 354 -2.10 -6.54 8.53
CA ASN A 354 -1.48 -6.68 9.86
C ASN A 354 -1.58 -8.10 10.45
N GLU A 355 -2.41 -8.97 9.89
CA GLU A 355 -2.43 -10.39 10.24
C GLU A 355 -1.13 -11.12 9.90
N GLN A 356 -0.27 -10.53 9.05
CA GLN A 356 1.02 -11.07 8.65
C GLN A 356 2.21 -10.42 9.39
N ASP A 357 1.98 -9.56 10.37
CA ASP A 357 3.06 -8.88 11.13
C ASP A 357 4.09 -9.86 11.69
N TYR A 358 3.63 -10.95 12.30
CA TYR A 358 4.51 -11.97 12.85
C TYR A 358 5.31 -12.70 11.76
N HIS A 359 4.68 -13.02 10.64
CA HIS A 359 5.31 -13.70 9.51
C HIS A 359 6.47 -12.86 8.93
N PHE A 360 6.24 -11.58 8.66
CA PHE A 360 7.28 -10.69 8.12
C PHE A 360 8.41 -10.45 9.13
N LYS A 361 8.10 -10.33 10.42
CA LYS A 361 9.12 -10.23 11.46
C LYS A 361 10.05 -11.45 11.45
N VAL A 362 9.50 -12.66 11.32
CA VAL A 362 10.24 -13.91 11.20
C VAL A 362 11.06 -13.95 9.91
N LEU A 363 10.44 -13.62 8.76
CA LEU A 363 11.11 -13.62 7.46
C LEU A 363 12.34 -12.71 7.44
N PHE A 364 12.21 -11.47 7.88
CA PHE A 364 13.30 -10.49 7.90
C PHE A 364 14.45 -10.94 8.81
N LEU A 365 14.11 -11.52 9.96
CA LEU A 365 15.11 -12.05 10.87
C LEU A 365 15.86 -13.25 10.28
N ILE A 366 15.18 -14.17 9.61
CA ILE A 366 15.80 -15.31 8.94
C ILE A 366 16.74 -14.84 7.82
N LEU A 367 16.32 -13.89 6.99
CA LEU A 367 17.15 -13.31 5.94
C LEU A 367 18.41 -12.63 6.52
N LYS A 368 18.28 -11.95 7.65
CA LYS A 368 19.42 -11.37 8.38
C LYS A 368 20.37 -12.45 8.89
N LYS A 369 19.86 -13.53 9.51
CA LYS A 369 20.67 -14.66 9.99
C LYS A 369 21.37 -15.41 8.84
N LEU A 370 20.78 -15.46 7.65
CA LEU A 370 21.39 -15.98 6.43
C LEU A 370 22.52 -15.08 5.87
N GLY A 371 22.70 -13.88 6.43
CA GLY A 371 23.79 -12.97 6.07
C GLY A 371 23.53 -12.06 4.87
N PHE A 372 22.28 -11.88 4.45
CA PHE A 372 21.94 -10.94 3.39
C PHE A 372 21.99 -9.50 3.91
N SER A 373 22.94 -8.69 3.43
CA SER A 373 23.16 -7.31 3.89
C SER A 373 21.95 -6.39 3.63
N TRP A 374 21.22 -6.60 2.55
CA TRP A 374 20.01 -5.85 2.21
C TRP A 374 18.82 -6.14 3.14
N SER A 375 18.88 -7.20 3.95
CA SER A 375 17.81 -7.57 4.89
C SER A 375 17.54 -6.54 5.98
N GLU A 376 18.47 -5.63 6.24
CA GLU A 376 18.29 -4.53 7.21
C GLU A 376 17.35 -3.43 6.68
N ASN A 377 17.14 -3.38 5.36
CA ASN A 377 16.30 -2.39 4.69
C ASN A 377 14.96 -2.98 4.20
N LEU A 378 14.52 -4.07 4.82
CA LEU A 378 13.19 -4.65 4.57
C LEU A 378 12.16 -3.99 5.47
N PHE A 379 11.02 -3.62 4.90
CA PHE A 379 9.96 -2.95 5.62
C PHE A 379 8.60 -3.57 5.32
N HIS A 380 7.86 -3.92 6.37
CA HIS A 380 6.47 -4.33 6.25
C HIS A 380 5.57 -3.10 6.45
N LEU A 381 4.98 -2.60 5.36
CA LEU A 381 3.91 -1.61 5.41
C LEU A 381 2.62 -2.32 5.83
N SER A 382 2.54 -2.57 7.13
CA SER A 382 1.41 -3.22 7.77
C SER A 382 0.19 -2.30 7.79
N TYR A 383 -0.98 -2.83 7.41
CA TYR A 383 -2.21 -2.05 7.42
C TYR A 383 -3.38 -2.81 8.05
N GLY A 384 -4.29 -2.03 8.68
CA GLY A 384 -5.52 -2.57 9.28
C GLY A 384 -6.56 -2.92 8.21
N MET A 385 -7.52 -3.75 8.57
CA MET A 385 -8.59 -4.20 7.68
C MET A 385 -9.56 -3.07 7.32
N VAL A 386 -10.26 -3.23 6.19
CA VAL A 386 -11.41 -2.40 5.80
C VAL A 386 -12.67 -3.21 6.00
N ASP A 387 -13.61 -2.67 6.74
CA ASP A 387 -14.93 -3.26 6.96
C ASP A 387 -16.01 -2.37 6.32
N LEU A 388 -17.15 -2.98 6.03
CA LEU A 388 -18.35 -2.28 5.61
C LEU A 388 -19.32 -2.14 6.79
N PRO A 389 -20.26 -1.17 6.78
CA PRO A 389 -21.32 -1.08 7.78
C PRO A 389 -22.15 -2.35 7.91
N SER A 390 -22.27 -3.13 6.82
CA SER A 390 -22.95 -4.44 6.79
C SER A 390 -22.18 -5.59 7.49
N GLY A 391 -20.92 -5.35 7.91
CA GLY A 391 -20.08 -6.31 8.64
C GLY A 391 -18.86 -6.80 7.86
N LYS A 392 -18.22 -7.89 8.38
CA LYS A 392 -17.01 -8.46 7.79
C LYS A 392 -17.29 -9.16 6.48
N MET A 393 -16.42 -8.96 5.51
CA MET A 393 -16.44 -9.66 4.23
C MET A 393 -16.00 -11.13 4.37
N LYS A 394 -16.74 -12.06 3.75
CA LYS A 394 -16.40 -13.48 3.70
C LYS A 394 -16.42 -14.00 2.28
N SER A 395 -15.23 -14.24 1.72
CA SER A 395 -15.04 -14.65 0.31
C SER A 395 -15.76 -15.96 -0.06
N ARG A 396 -15.82 -16.94 0.85
CA ARG A 396 -16.44 -18.26 0.60
C ARG A 396 -17.96 -18.21 0.56
N GLU A 397 -18.56 -17.20 1.13
CA GLU A 397 -20.02 -17.05 1.24
C GLU A 397 -20.57 -16.07 0.20
N GLY A 398 -19.74 -15.55 -0.71
CA GLY A 398 -20.15 -14.56 -1.72
C GLY A 398 -20.51 -13.17 -1.14
N THR A 399 -20.13 -12.88 0.11
CA THR A 399 -20.43 -11.62 0.80
C THR A 399 -19.25 -10.63 0.74
N VAL A 400 -18.34 -10.83 -0.20
CA VAL A 400 -17.22 -9.92 -0.44
C VAL A 400 -17.64 -8.88 -1.45
N VAL A 401 -17.38 -7.60 -1.15
CA VAL A 401 -17.61 -6.54 -2.12
C VAL A 401 -16.50 -6.57 -3.14
N ASP A 402 -16.87 -6.91 -4.36
CA ASP A 402 -16.01 -6.88 -5.54
C ASP A 402 -15.46 -5.46 -5.76
N ALA A 403 -14.21 -5.36 -6.16
CA ALA A 403 -13.55 -4.07 -6.37
C ALA A 403 -14.20 -3.27 -7.50
N ASP A 404 -14.60 -3.93 -8.59
CA ASP A 404 -15.21 -3.27 -9.74
C ASP A 404 -16.64 -2.84 -9.41
N ASP A 405 -17.42 -3.68 -8.70
CA ASP A 405 -18.76 -3.33 -8.24
C ASP A 405 -18.71 -2.11 -7.31
N LEU A 406 -17.70 -2.02 -6.43
CA LEU A 406 -17.51 -0.87 -5.56
C LEU A 406 -17.14 0.41 -6.34
N MET A 407 -16.21 0.32 -7.28
CA MET A 407 -15.85 1.47 -8.13
C MET A 407 -17.05 1.97 -8.93
N GLN A 408 -17.89 1.05 -9.40
CA GLN A 408 -19.12 1.38 -10.11
C GLN A 408 -20.15 2.03 -9.18
N GLU A 409 -20.30 1.55 -7.95
CA GLU A 409 -21.17 2.15 -6.92
C GLU A 409 -20.73 3.58 -6.61
N MET A 410 -19.44 3.83 -6.46
CA MET A 410 -18.88 5.16 -6.22
C MET A 410 -19.16 6.11 -7.39
N THR A 411 -19.02 5.65 -8.62
CA THR A 411 -19.33 6.40 -9.83
C THR A 411 -20.83 6.73 -9.89
N SER A 412 -21.69 5.78 -9.57
CA SER A 412 -23.13 5.94 -9.53
C SER A 412 -23.58 6.95 -8.46
N THR A 413 -22.98 6.88 -7.27
CA THR A 413 -23.21 7.82 -6.17
C THR A 413 -22.82 9.26 -6.58
N ALA A 414 -21.66 9.41 -7.21
CA ALA A 414 -21.22 10.70 -7.75
C ALA A 414 -22.19 11.25 -8.81
N LYS A 415 -22.72 10.38 -9.68
CA LYS A 415 -23.72 10.72 -10.68
C LYS A 415 -25.02 11.23 -10.06
N GLU A 416 -25.55 10.54 -9.06
CA GLU A 416 -26.77 10.95 -8.35
C GLU A 416 -26.61 12.32 -7.68
N ILE A 417 -25.51 12.54 -6.97
CA ILE A 417 -25.22 13.81 -6.31
C ILE A 417 -25.06 14.93 -7.37
N SER A 418 -24.30 14.67 -8.44
CA SER A 418 -24.08 15.68 -9.50
C SER A 418 -25.37 16.07 -10.21
N LYS A 419 -26.27 15.12 -10.47
CA LYS A 419 -27.58 15.40 -11.05
C LYS A 419 -28.44 16.30 -10.14
N SER A 420 -28.42 16.07 -8.83
CA SER A 420 -29.17 16.90 -7.88
C SER A 420 -28.65 18.34 -7.82
N LEU A 421 -27.40 18.59 -8.18
CA LEU A 421 -26.76 19.89 -8.18
C LEU A 421 -26.95 20.66 -9.52
N GLY A 422 -27.41 20.00 -10.61
CA GLY A 422 -27.72 20.63 -11.90
C GLY A 422 -26.53 21.30 -12.62
N LYS A 423 -25.27 20.95 -12.30
CA LYS A 423 -24.07 21.71 -12.73
C LYS A 423 -23.41 21.23 -14.01
N LEU A 424 -23.89 20.15 -14.62
CA LEU A 424 -23.26 19.53 -15.80
C LEU A 424 -24.10 19.74 -17.09
N GLU A 425 -24.95 20.77 -17.12
CA GLU A 425 -25.70 21.14 -18.32
C GLU A 425 -24.74 21.58 -19.43
N GLY A 426 -24.95 21.07 -20.64
CA GLY A 426 -24.13 21.40 -21.82
C GLY A 426 -22.97 20.43 -22.10
N LEU A 427 -22.66 19.48 -21.20
CA LEU A 427 -21.68 18.41 -21.45
C LEU A 427 -22.34 17.22 -22.17
N SER A 428 -21.61 16.57 -23.05
CA SER A 428 -21.98 15.26 -23.61
C SER A 428 -22.10 14.19 -22.54
N GLU A 429 -22.76 13.07 -22.82
CA GLU A 429 -22.88 11.96 -21.86
C GLU A 429 -21.54 11.34 -21.53
N ASP A 430 -20.61 11.27 -22.48
CA ASP A 430 -19.26 10.75 -22.25
C ASP A 430 -18.45 11.66 -21.31
N GLU A 431 -18.52 12.97 -21.50
CA GLU A 431 -17.90 13.95 -20.59
C GLU A 431 -18.50 13.87 -19.19
N LYS A 432 -19.82 13.74 -19.06
CA LYS A 432 -20.50 13.55 -17.78
C LYS A 432 -20.04 12.26 -17.09
N ASN A 433 -19.98 11.14 -17.82
CA ASN A 433 -19.53 9.86 -17.28
C ASN A 433 -18.09 9.93 -16.80
N ASN A 434 -17.20 10.61 -17.53
CA ASN A 434 -15.83 10.84 -17.11
C ASN A 434 -15.75 11.67 -15.80
N VAL A 435 -16.56 12.72 -15.68
CA VAL A 435 -16.65 13.51 -14.43
C VAL A 435 -17.14 12.65 -13.27
N TYR A 436 -18.20 11.84 -13.47
CA TYR A 436 -18.72 10.96 -12.42
C TYR A 436 -17.67 9.95 -11.95
N SER A 437 -16.96 9.32 -12.89
CA SER A 437 -15.87 8.39 -12.59
C SER A 437 -14.74 9.08 -11.84
N THR A 438 -14.29 10.25 -12.32
CA THR A 438 -13.22 11.03 -11.68
C THR A 438 -13.57 11.42 -10.24
N VAL A 439 -14.80 11.88 -10.01
CA VAL A 439 -15.26 12.25 -8.66
C VAL A 439 -15.41 11.02 -7.78
N GLY A 440 -16.07 9.98 -8.27
CA GLY A 440 -16.33 8.75 -7.51
C GLY A 440 -15.03 8.01 -7.11
N LEU A 441 -14.12 7.79 -8.07
CA LEU A 441 -12.84 7.15 -7.79
C LEU A 441 -11.93 8.03 -6.93
N GLY A 442 -11.92 9.34 -7.16
CA GLY A 442 -11.20 10.28 -6.30
C GLY A 442 -11.67 10.20 -4.84
N ALA A 443 -13.00 10.15 -4.63
CA ALA A 443 -13.59 10.01 -3.31
C ALA A 443 -13.18 8.70 -2.63
N LEU A 444 -13.25 7.56 -3.33
CA LEU A 444 -12.81 6.26 -2.84
C LEU A 444 -11.33 6.28 -2.42
N LYS A 445 -10.45 6.72 -3.31
CA LYS A 445 -9.00 6.77 -3.07
C LYS A 445 -8.67 7.63 -1.85
N TYR A 446 -9.21 8.84 -1.80
CA TYR A 446 -8.92 9.76 -0.71
C TYR A 446 -9.45 9.28 0.63
N TYR A 447 -10.67 8.72 0.66
CA TYR A 447 -11.27 8.19 1.89
C TYR A 447 -10.40 7.10 2.52
N ILE A 448 -9.86 6.20 1.69
CA ILE A 448 -8.99 5.11 2.14
C ILE A 448 -7.60 5.64 2.57
N LEU A 449 -7.01 6.55 1.77
CA LEU A 449 -5.64 7.00 1.99
C LEU A 449 -5.49 8.06 3.09
N LYS A 450 -6.54 8.83 3.41
CA LYS A 450 -6.48 9.83 4.49
C LYS A 450 -6.35 9.25 5.91
N VAL A 451 -6.60 7.96 6.05
CA VAL A 451 -6.54 7.25 7.34
C VAL A 451 -5.17 6.61 7.52
N ASP A 452 -4.61 6.73 8.73
CA ASP A 452 -3.37 6.03 9.11
C ASP A 452 -3.44 4.55 8.67
N PRO A 453 -2.44 4.03 7.93
CA PRO A 453 -2.44 2.65 7.46
C PRO A 453 -2.72 1.62 8.56
N LYS A 454 -2.20 1.80 9.78
CA LYS A 454 -2.37 0.85 10.89
C LYS A 454 -3.80 0.80 11.45
N LYS A 455 -4.63 1.82 11.19
CA LYS A 455 -6.00 1.87 11.68
C LYS A 455 -6.93 1.05 10.79
N ARG A 456 -7.94 0.42 11.40
CA ARG A 456 -9.07 -0.15 10.67
C ARG A 456 -9.93 0.97 10.09
N ILE A 457 -10.53 0.72 8.94
CA ILE A 457 -11.47 1.64 8.28
C ILE A 457 -12.84 0.98 8.24
N LEU A 458 -13.86 1.75 8.64
CA LEU A 458 -15.25 1.45 8.29
C LEU A 458 -15.56 2.31 7.05
N PHE A 459 -15.73 1.66 5.90
CA PHE A 459 -15.93 2.37 4.63
C PHE A 459 -17.42 2.58 4.36
N ASP A 460 -17.83 3.85 4.24
CA ASP A 460 -19.18 4.25 3.82
C ASP A 460 -19.10 5.00 2.47
N PRO A 461 -19.70 4.45 1.39
CA PRO A 461 -19.69 5.08 0.08
C PRO A 461 -20.29 6.49 0.08
N LYS A 462 -21.36 6.74 0.84
CA LYS A 462 -22.06 8.03 0.86
C LYS A 462 -21.24 9.13 1.54
N GLU A 463 -20.60 8.81 2.68
CA GLU A 463 -19.73 9.76 3.38
C GLU A 463 -18.48 10.13 2.57
N SER A 464 -18.00 9.23 1.71
CA SER A 464 -16.77 9.44 0.95
C SER A 464 -16.92 10.49 -0.17
N VAL A 465 -18.11 10.69 -0.72
CA VAL A 465 -18.41 11.62 -1.84
C VAL A 465 -18.91 13.00 -1.34
N ASP A 466 -18.91 13.26 -0.06
CA ASP A 466 -19.34 14.57 0.47
C ASP A 466 -18.44 15.71 -0.06
N PHE A 467 -19.06 16.83 -0.46
CA PHE A 467 -18.36 18.03 -0.92
C PHE A 467 -17.90 18.94 0.24
N GLN A 468 -18.27 18.63 1.46
CA GLN A 468 -17.88 19.36 2.66
C GLN A 468 -16.84 18.59 3.48
N GLY A 469 -15.97 19.31 4.17
CA GLY A 469 -14.98 18.73 5.05
C GLY A 469 -13.75 18.16 4.33
N ASN A 470 -13.11 17.16 4.96
CA ASN A 470 -11.86 16.57 4.48
C ASN A 470 -12.13 15.44 3.47
N THR A 471 -12.47 15.81 2.24
CA THR A 471 -12.85 14.90 1.14
C THR A 471 -12.11 15.23 -0.15
N ALA A 472 -12.03 14.25 -1.06
CA ALA A 472 -11.48 14.46 -2.40
C ALA A 472 -12.26 15.51 -3.18
N SER A 473 -13.58 15.49 -3.09
CA SER A 473 -14.45 16.43 -3.78
C SER A 473 -14.15 17.89 -3.40
N PHE A 474 -13.80 18.15 -2.14
CA PHE A 474 -13.36 19.48 -1.70
C PHE A 474 -12.05 19.91 -2.37
N ILE A 475 -11.08 19.01 -2.50
CA ILE A 475 -9.80 19.26 -3.17
C ILE A 475 -10.04 19.50 -4.68
N GLN A 476 -10.81 18.64 -5.34
CA GLN A 476 -11.15 18.76 -6.76
C GLN A 476 -11.91 20.07 -7.05
N TYR A 477 -12.85 20.44 -6.18
CA TYR A 477 -13.58 21.69 -6.29
C TYR A 477 -12.66 22.91 -6.14
N SER A 478 -11.73 22.88 -5.18
CA SER A 478 -10.74 23.94 -4.98
C SER A 478 -9.87 24.11 -6.20
N TYR A 479 -9.40 23.02 -6.81
CA TYR A 479 -8.66 23.04 -8.07
C TYR A 479 -9.47 23.67 -9.20
N ALA A 480 -10.72 23.23 -9.41
CA ALA A 480 -11.59 23.77 -10.44
C ALA A 480 -11.86 25.27 -10.26
N ARG A 481 -12.00 25.73 -9.00
CA ARG A 481 -12.16 27.17 -8.69
C ARG A 481 -10.90 27.97 -9.04
N ILE A 482 -9.72 27.46 -8.71
CA ILE A 482 -8.45 28.10 -9.07
C ILE A 482 -8.33 28.21 -10.59
N GLN A 483 -8.58 27.12 -11.32
CA GLN A 483 -8.53 27.13 -12.79
C GLN A 483 -9.52 28.13 -13.40
N SER A 484 -10.73 28.22 -12.86
CA SER A 484 -11.73 29.19 -13.31
C SER A 484 -11.25 30.63 -13.10
N ILE A 485 -10.62 30.95 -11.98
CA ILE A 485 -10.07 32.29 -11.70
C ILE A 485 -8.93 32.61 -12.68
N LEU A 486 -8.00 31.68 -12.90
CA LEU A 486 -6.89 31.86 -13.84
C LEU A 486 -7.40 32.09 -15.26
N ASN A 487 -8.39 31.31 -15.72
CA ASN A 487 -8.98 31.46 -17.05
C ASN A 487 -9.72 32.81 -17.21
N LEU A 488 -10.42 33.28 -16.18
CA LEU A 488 -11.08 34.58 -16.19
C LEU A 488 -10.06 35.74 -16.21
N SER A 489 -8.96 35.61 -15.47
CA SER A 489 -7.90 36.62 -15.45
C SER A 489 -7.26 36.82 -16.83
N LEU A 490 -7.08 35.74 -17.62
CA LEU A 490 -6.52 35.81 -18.98
C LEU A 490 -7.43 36.53 -19.98
N ILE A 491 -8.75 36.55 -19.75
CA ILE A 491 -9.74 37.22 -20.64
C ILE A 491 -9.71 38.75 -20.42
N HIS A 492 -9.32 39.22 -19.24
CA HIS A 492 -9.33 40.63 -18.86
C HIS A 492 -7.97 41.33 -18.95
N ILE A 493 -6.91 40.60 -19.32
CA ILE A 493 -5.58 41.13 -19.61
C ILE A 493 -5.39 41.30 -21.13
#